data_b1f6db13326bf11c5c7c5bc33e6cd449
#
_entry.id   b1f6db13326bf11c5c7c5bc33e6cd449
#
_cell.length_a   1.000
_cell.length_b   1.000
_cell.length_c   1.000
_cell.angle_alpha   90.00
_cell.angle_beta   90.00
_cell.angle_gamma   90.00
#
_symmetry.space_group_name_H-M   'P 1'
#
loop_
_entity.id
_entity.type
_entity.pdbx_description
1 polymer ?
#
loop_
_entity_poly.entity_id
_entity_poly.type
_entity_poly.pdbx_seq_one_letter_code
_entity_poly.pdbx_strand_id
1 'polypeptide(L)'
;MKRPQTRAEAPAQTREIRPALRGLVAGTALALAAMGVTRAAQGQEVAMVVANGFSYYGDLSYSADFPNFRYVNPDAPQGGEISEWAPGTFDSMNPYTRRGNPGRYSWSLYESLLETSGPFGDAAPADAYGEYYCLLCESIEYPETKDWVIFRLRPDIRFSDGTPLTARDVVFSHNLFLEQGLPSYAEAVRQRVISAEALDDLTVRFEFAPDISRRSLIDQVGATPVFSQAWYESTGARLDESRLETSPGSGPYMLDSYEINRRITYRRNPDYWGADLPQNAGRHNFDTVRVEYFGDDAAAFEAFKTGEYTFRPEGNSRQWAIGYDFPAVDRGYVVREEIPVGTPPTPTGFVFNLG
;
A
#
# COMPACT_ATOMS: atom_id res chain seq x y z
N MET A 1 52.95 -21.61 -19.35
CA MET A 1 53.45 -22.54 -20.40
C MET A 1 52.31 -22.77 -21.39
N LYS A 2 52.58 -22.39 -22.65
CA LYS A 2 51.93 -22.71 -23.93
C LYS A 2 50.55 -22.12 -24.22
N ARG A 3 50.54 -21.00 -24.95
CA ARG A 3 49.71 -20.66 -26.10
C ARG A 3 50.15 -21.52 -27.31
N PRO A 4 49.59 -21.38 -28.53
CA PRO A 4 48.29 -21.10 -29.15
C PRO A 4 47.99 -22.02 -30.37
N GLN A 5 46.90 -21.77 -31.13
CA GLN A 5 46.84 -21.88 -32.61
C GLN A 5 45.39 -21.52 -33.04
N THR A 6 45.14 -20.44 -33.65
CA THR A 6 45.18 -19.91 -35.05
C THR A 6 44.59 -20.79 -36.14
N ARG A 7 43.60 -20.14 -36.83
CA ARG A 7 43.39 -19.99 -38.29
C ARG A 7 42.53 -21.03 -39.02
N ALA A 8 41.48 -20.55 -39.73
CA ALA A 8 41.52 -20.41 -41.18
C ALA A 8 40.31 -19.66 -41.75
N GLU A 9 40.60 -18.59 -42.50
CA GLU A 9 39.74 -17.93 -43.46
C GLU A 9 39.70 -18.74 -44.76
N ALA A 10 38.61 -18.58 -45.58
CA ALA A 10 38.67 -18.53 -47.05
C ALA A 10 37.25 -18.40 -47.67
N PRO A 11 37.13 -18.05 -49.00
CA PRO A 11 36.90 -16.69 -49.41
C PRO A 11 35.63 -16.53 -50.29
N ALA A 12 35.39 -15.28 -50.72
CA ALA A 12 34.35 -14.78 -51.61
C ALA A 12 34.33 -15.40 -52.99
N GLN A 13 33.17 -15.57 -53.58
CA GLN A 13 33.01 -15.68 -55.06
C GLN A 13 31.97 -14.68 -55.57
N THR A 14 32.48 -13.67 -56.24
CA THR A 14 31.84 -12.79 -57.19
C THR A 14 31.44 -13.54 -58.45
N ARG A 15 30.23 -13.28 -58.97
CA ARG A 15 29.88 -13.63 -60.36
C ARG A 15 29.07 -12.50 -60.98
N GLU A 16 29.78 -11.73 -61.79
CA GLU A 16 29.17 -10.84 -62.81
C GLU A 16 28.66 -11.68 -63.98
N ILE A 17 27.53 -11.25 -64.56
CA ILE A 17 27.24 -11.44 -65.97
C ILE A 17 26.40 -10.24 -66.46
N ARG A 18 26.89 -9.60 -67.51
CA ARG A 18 26.34 -8.51 -68.32
C ARG A 18 25.59 -9.06 -69.52
N PRO A 19 25.15 -8.20 -70.46
CA PRO A 19 23.75 -7.84 -70.74
C PRO A 19 23.35 -8.17 -72.20
N ALA A 20 22.11 -8.01 -72.56
CA ALA A 20 21.63 -7.72 -73.97
C ALA A 20 20.10 -7.62 -73.97
N LEU A 21 19.40 -6.90 -74.66
CA LEU A 21 19.43 -5.92 -75.78
C LEU A 21 17.96 -5.66 -76.20
N ARG A 22 17.54 -4.43 -76.28
CA ARG A 22 16.65 -3.76 -77.27
C ARG A 22 15.31 -4.38 -77.70
N GLY A 23 14.29 -3.52 -77.68
CA GLY A 23 13.16 -3.44 -78.68
C GLY A 23 11.96 -2.77 -77.99
N LEU A 24 11.74 -1.62 -78.18
CA LEU A 24 11.02 -0.68 -79.12
C LEU A 24 9.47 -0.69 -79.03
N VAL A 25 8.92 0.42 -78.56
CA VAL A 25 7.83 1.26 -79.10
C VAL A 25 6.36 0.98 -78.74
N ALA A 26 5.79 2.11 -78.39
CA ALA A 26 4.45 2.67 -78.52
C ALA A 26 3.50 2.57 -77.31
N GLY A 27 3.35 3.57 -76.60
CA GLY A 27 2.36 4.67 -76.61
C GLY A 27 0.94 4.25 -76.24
N THR A 28 0.58 4.50 -75.01
CA THR A 28 -0.81 4.88 -74.67
C THR A 28 -0.85 5.67 -73.37
N ALA A 29 -1.63 6.71 -73.34
CA ALA A 29 -1.75 7.73 -72.29
C ALA A 29 -2.13 7.19 -70.94
N LEU A 30 -1.40 7.63 -69.91
CA LEU A 30 -1.63 7.35 -68.51
C LEU A 30 -2.62 8.33 -67.95
N ALA A 31 -3.76 7.83 -67.48
CA ALA A 31 -4.52 8.47 -66.39
C ALA A 31 -3.95 8.01 -65.04
N LEU A 32 -3.13 8.83 -64.39
CA LEU A 32 -2.72 8.65 -63.03
C LEU A 32 -3.88 9.00 -62.08
N ALA A 33 -4.62 7.99 -61.66
CA ALA A 33 -5.44 8.08 -60.46
C ALA A 33 -4.50 7.99 -59.26
N ALA A 34 -4.21 9.12 -58.64
CA ALA A 34 -3.57 9.20 -57.32
C ALA A 34 -4.56 8.64 -56.29
N MET A 35 -4.46 7.33 -56.03
CA MET A 35 -5.03 6.76 -54.81
C MET A 35 -4.17 7.23 -53.65
N GLY A 36 -4.59 8.34 -53.07
CA GLY A 36 -4.14 8.73 -51.73
C GLY A 36 -4.57 7.67 -50.76
N VAL A 37 -3.65 6.77 -50.41
CA VAL A 37 -3.81 5.90 -49.22
C VAL A 37 -3.68 6.83 -48.05
N THR A 38 -4.79 7.41 -47.61
CA THR A 38 -4.91 7.92 -46.24
C THR A 38 -4.83 6.69 -45.32
N ARG A 39 -3.63 6.42 -44.87
CA ARG A 39 -3.43 5.55 -43.70
C ARG A 39 -4.08 6.31 -42.55
N ALA A 40 -5.36 6.04 -42.29
CA ALA A 40 -5.96 6.36 -41.02
C ALA A 40 -5.05 5.69 -40.00
N ALA A 41 -4.38 6.47 -39.17
CA ALA A 41 -3.75 5.97 -37.96
C ALA A 41 -4.92 5.38 -37.15
N GLN A 42 -5.08 4.07 -37.20
CA GLN A 42 -5.89 3.36 -36.25
C GLN A 42 -5.16 3.59 -34.93
N GLY A 43 -5.65 4.57 -34.17
CA GLY A 43 -5.30 4.69 -32.76
C GLY A 43 -5.63 3.34 -32.15
N GLN A 44 -4.63 2.64 -31.70
CA GLN A 44 -4.81 1.39 -30.97
C GLN A 44 -5.68 1.77 -29.76
N GLU A 45 -6.90 1.29 -29.71
CA GLU A 45 -7.81 1.50 -28.58
C GLU A 45 -7.13 0.83 -27.39
N VAL A 46 -6.65 1.64 -26.44
CA VAL A 46 -5.96 1.13 -25.25
C VAL A 46 -7.02 0.45 -24.39
N ALA A 47 -6.81 -0.83 -24.12
CA ALA A 47 -7.72 -1.59 -23.30
C ALA A 47 -7.78 -0.98 -21.89
N MET A 48 -9.00 -0.90 -21.35
CA MET A 48 -9.29 -0.35 -20.05
C MET A 48 -9.49 -1.48 -19.05
N VAL A 49 -8.91 -1.32 -17.87
CA VAL A 49 -9.09 -2.22 -16.71
C VAL A 49 -9.99 -1.53 -15.71
N VAL A 50 -11.06 -2.23 -15.29
CA VAL A 50 -11.90 -1.84 -14.16
C VAL A 50 -11.88 -2.99 -13.16
N ALA A 51 -11.47 -2.71 -11.92
CA ALA A 51 -11.25 -3.74 -10.91
C ALA A 51 -11.56 -3.23 -9.49
N ASN A 52 -11.70 -4.18 -8.56
CA ASN A 52 -11.83 -3.91 -7.12
C ASN A 52 -10.46 -3.78 -6.41
N GLY A 53 -9.38 -3.65 -7.17
CA GLY A 53 -8.02 -3.53 -6.63
C GLY A 53 -6.95 -3.58 -7.71
N PHE A 54 -5.71 -3.63 -7.28
CA PHE A 54 -4.52 -3.65 -8.12
C PHE A 54 -3.58 -4.79 -7.73
N SER A 55 -3.01 -5.48 -8.70
CA SER A 55 -2.00 -6.53 -8.50
C SER A 55 -0.75 -6.26 -9.31
N TYR A 56 0.43 -6.52 -8.71
CA TYR A 56 1.70 -6.49 -9.43
C TYR A 56 1.88 -7.65 -10.41
N TYR A 57 1.12 -8.74 -10.22
CA TYR A 57 1.37 -10.02 -10.86
C TYR A 57 0.25 -10.46 -11.82
N GLY A 58 -0.77 -9.66 -11.99
CA GLY A 58 -1.89 -9.94 -12.90
C GLY A 58 -3.23 -9.94 -12.18
N ASP A 59 -3.93 -11.08 -12.19
CA ASP A 59 -5.25 -11.19 -11.60
C ASP A 59 -5.22 -11.10 -10.08
N LEU A 60 -6.30 -10.54 -9.52
CA LEU A 60 -6.52 -10.51 -8.07
C LEU A 60 -6.97 -11.87 -7.56
N SER A 61 -6.48 -12.28 -6.39
CA SER A 61 -6.86 -13.54 -5.72
C SER A 61 -8.28 -13.51 -5.17
N TYR A 62 -8.82 -12.31 -4.92
CA TYR A 62 -10.18 -12.09 -4.44
C TYR A 62 -10.99 -11.34 -5.49
N SER A 63 -12.14 -11.89 -5.87
CA SER A 63 -13.11 -11.25 -6.76
C SER A 63 -13.79 -10.07 -6.10
N ALA A 64 -14.52 -9.26 -6.87
CA ALA A 64 -15.20 -8.08 -6.32
C ALA A 64 -16.31 -8.42 -5.30
N ASP A 65 -16.82 -9.65 -5.35
CA ASP A 65 -17.90 -10.16 -4.51
C ASP A 65 -17.42 -11.16 -3.43
N PHE A 66 -16.12 -11.14 -3.08
CA PHE A 66 -15.62 -12.03 -2.04
C PHE A 66 -16.27 -11.71 -0.67
N PRO A 67 -16.59 -12.75 0.15
CA PRO A 67 -17.31 -12.55 1.40
C PRO A 67 -16.41 -12.08 2.55
N ASN A 68 -15.16 -12.49 2.55
CA ASN A 68 -14.13 -12.15 3.55
C ASN A 68 -12.76 -12.65 3.07
N PHE A 69 -11.69 -12.15 3.65
CA PHE A 69 -10.35 -12.70 3.45
C PHE A 69 -10.26 -14.12 4.00
N ARG A 70 -9.51 -15.01 3.32
CA ARG A 70 -9.41 -16.44 3.69
C ARG A 70 -8.76 -16.70 5.03
N TYR A 71 -7.93 -15.78 5.52
CA TYR A 71 -7.22 -15.93 6.79
C TYR A 71 -8.06 -15.53 8.01
N VAL A 72 -9.19 -14.87 7.84
CA VAL A 72 -10.03 -14.45 8.96
C VAL A 72 -11.04 -15.52 9.35
N ASN A 73 -11.47 -15.49 10.60
CA ASN A 73 -12.69 -16.16 11.03
C ASN A 73 -13.83 -15.12 11.03
N PRO A 74 -14.77 -15.18 10.05
CA PRO A 74 -15.87 -14.21 9.99
C PRO A 74 -16.81 -14.27 11.20
N ASP A 75 -16.84 -15.42 11.90
CA ASP A 75 -17.63 -15.63 13.12
C ASP A 75 -16.82 -15.34 14.40
N ALA A 76 -15.68 -14.65 14.31
CA ALA A 76 -14.88 -14.30 15.48
C ALA A 76 -15.71 -13.46 16.46
N PRO A 77 -15.69 -13.77 17.76
CA PRO A 77 -16.43 -12.98 18.75
C PRO A 77 -15.91 -11.55 18.79
N GLN A 78 -16.85 -10.61 18.86
CA GLN A 78 -16.54 -9.20 19.04
C GLN A 78 -16.64 -8.78 20.49
N GLY A 79 -15.80 -7.83 20.89
CA GLY A 79 -15.80 -7.28 22.24
C GLY A 79 -14.49 -7.49 22.99
N GLY A 80 -14.44 -7.00 24.22
CA GLY A 80 -13.29 -7.16 25.09
C GLY A 80 -12.08 -6.30 24.74
N GLU A 81 -10.94 -6.64 25.32
CA GLU A 81 -9.68 -5.91 25.18
C GLU A 81 -8.56 -6.82 24.69
N ILE A 82 -7.73 -6.29 23.78
CA ILE A 82 -6.39 -6.79 23.52
C ILE A 82 -5.36 -5.78 24.00
N SER A 83 -4.28 -6.25 24.63
CA SER A 83 -3.18 -5.38 25.01
C SER A 83 -1.84 -5.94 24.56
N GLU A 84 -0.99 -5.04 24.05
CA GLU A 84 0.34 -5.33 23.53
C GLU A 84 1.34 -4.36 24.15
N TRP A 85 2.63 -4.69 24.08
CA TRP A 85 3.69 -3.81 24.53
C TRP A 85 4.36 -3.05 23.38
N ALA A 86 4.99 -1.92 23.74
CA ALA A 86 5.86 -1.17 22.86
C ALA A 86 7.14 -0.76 23.59
N PRO A 87 8.30 -0.72 22.92
CA PRO A 87 9.55 -0.26 23.52
C PRO A 87 9.63 1.26 23.63
N GLY A 88 10.30 1.75 24.67
CA GLY A 88 10.64 3.15 24.82
C GLY A 88 9.46 4.02 25.23
N THR A 89 9.20 5.07 24.46
CA THR A 89 8.19 6.09 24.77
C THR A 89 7.59 6.69 23.50
N PHE A 90 6.56 7.51 23.67
CA PHE A 90 5.97 8.34 22.61
C PHE A 90 5.79 9.76 23.09
N ASP A 91 5.81 10.71 22.15
CA ASP A 91 5.57 12.13 22.37
C ASP A 91 4.73 12.77 21.24
N SER A 92 4.15 11.91 20.39
CA SER A 92 3.29 12.32 19.29
C SER A 92 2.23 11.26 19.02
N MET A 93 1.02 11.69 18.65
CA MET A 93 0.00 10.86 18.01
C MET A 93 -0.03 11.07 16.49
N ASN A 94 0.81 11.94 15.96
CA ASN A 94 1.00 12.09 14.52
C ASN A 94 2.02 11.05 14.03
N PRO A 95 1.59 10.03 13.25
CA PRO A 95 2.48 8.96 12.80
C PRO A 95 3.52 9.41 11.76
N TYR A 96 3.33 10.61 11.18
CA TYR A 96 4.17 11.16 10.12
C TYR A 96 5.08 12.30 10.59
N THR A 97 5.14 12.53 11.89
CA THR A 97 6.05 13.55 12.46
C THR A 97 7.50 13.28 12.05
N ARG A 98 8.23 14.33 11.70
CA ARG A 98 9.67 14.21 11.39
C ARG A 98 10.57 14.26 12.64
N ARG A 99 10.01 14.59 13.78
CA ARG A 99 10.69 14.67 15.07
C ARG A 99 9.80 14.08 16.15
N GLY A 100 10.42 13.40 17.11
CA GLY A 100 9.69 12.73 18.16
C GLY A 100 9.39 11.26 17.84
N ASN A 101 8.69 10.61 18.74
CA ASN A 101 8.33 9.20 18.68
C ASN A 101 6.81 9.08 18.54
N PRO A 102 6.29 8.65 17.39
CA PRO A 102 4.85 8.46 17.24
C PRO A 102 4.35 7.31 18.12
N GLY A 103 3.16 7.50 18.66
CA GLY A 103 2.45 6.47 19.42
C GLY A 103 2.22 5.22 18.58
N ARG A 104 2.47 4.05 19.16
CA ARG A 104 2.21 2.76 18.51
C ARG A 104 0.76 2.70 18.04
N TYR A 105 0.53 2.25 16.82
CA TYR A 105 -0.77 2.18 16.15
C TYR A 105 -1.46 3.54 15.85
N SER A 106 -0.82 4.69 16.08
CA SER A 106 -1.42 5.98 15.69
C SER A 106 -1.70 6.09 14.19
N TRP A 107 -1.00 5.33 13.34
CA TRP A 107 -1.24 5.26 11.91
C TRP A 107 -2.55 4.53 11.56
N SER A 108 -3.03 3.60 12.39
CA SER A 108 -4.23 2.80 12.12
C SER A 108 -5.55 3.59 12.24
N LEU A 109 -5.49 4.84 12.64
CA LEU A 109 -6.64 5.74 12.66
C LEU A 109 -7.02 6.21 11.25
N TYR A 110 -6.09 6.10 10.28
CA TYR A 110 -6.22 6.67 8.93
C TYR A 110 -6.19 5.56 7.89
N GLU A 111 -7.21 5.55 7.06
CA GLU A 111 -7.30 4.60 5.95
C GLU A 111 -6.84 5.23 4.64
N SER A 112 -6.65 4.40 3.64
CA SER A 112 -6.25 4.77 2.29
C SER A 112 -7.21 4.22 1.24
N LEU A 113 -7.08 4.64 0.00
CA LEU A 113 -7.93 4.17 -1.10
C LEU A 113 -7.81 2.65 -1.29
N LEU A 114 -6.59 2.15 -1.20
CA LEU A 114 -6.25 0.74 -1.33
C LEU A 114 -5.60 0.22 -0.05
N GLU A 115 -5.91 -1.00 0.33
CA GLU A 115 -5.23 -1.72 1.42
C GLU A 115 -4.71 -3.08 0.95
N THR A 116 -3.72 -3.61 1.66
CA THR A 116 -3.31 -5.01 1.51
C THR A 116 -4.26 -5.93 2.26
N SER A 117 -4.36 -7.19 1.83
CA SER A 117 -5.21 -8.17 2.53
C SER A 117 -4.65 -8.62 3.89
N GLY A 118 -3.40 -8.27 4.23
CA GLY A 118 -2.74 -8.69 5.46
C GLY A 118 -3.26 -8.00 6.72
N PRO A 119 -3.18 -8.67 7.87
CA PRO A 119 -3.70 -8.14 9.12
C PRO A 119 -2.92 -6.94 9.67
N PHE A 120 -1.68 -6.73 9.19
CA PHE A 120 -0.77 -5.67 9.64
C PHE A 120 -0.09 -4.96 8.46
N GLY A 121 -0.86 -4.61 7.42
CA GLY A 121 -0.33 -3.93 6.24
C GLY A 121 0.51 -4.85 5.35
N ASP A 122 1.81 -4.90 5.56
CA ASP A 122 2.74 -5.67 4.71
C ASP A 122 2.69 -7.20 4.91
N ALA A 123 1.96 -7.67 5.90
CA ALA A 123 1.84 -9.10 6.21
C ALA A 123 0.67 -9.75 5.47
N ALA A 124 0.54 -9.48 4.17
CA ALA A 124 -0.47 -10.15 3.35
C ALA A 124 -0.21 -11.66 3.32
N PRO A 125 -1.27 -12.50 3.35
CA PRO A 125 -1.13 -13.93 3.08
C PRO A 125 -0.43 -14.17 1.74
N ALA A 126 0.29 -15.28 1.60
CA ALA A 126 1.05 -15.59 0.37
C ALA A 126 0.17 -15.65 -0.88
N ASP A 127 -1.11 -15.96 -0.72
CA ASP A 127 -2.10 -16.02 -1.78
C ASP A 127 -2.58 -14.65 -2.29
N ALA A 128 -2.20 -13.57 -1.59
CA ALA A 128 -2.55 -12.19 -1.94
C ALA A 128 -1.35 -11.23 -1.88
N TYR A 129 -0.12 -11.76 -1.84
CA TYR A 129 1.10 -10.96 -1.80
C TYR A 129 1.25 -10.09 -3.06
N GLY A 130 1.46 -8.78 -2.86
CA GLY A 130 1.58 -7.81 -3.95
C GLY A 130 0.24 -7.40 -4.55
N GLU A 131 -0.84 -7.68 -3.85
CA GLU A 131 -2.20 -7.28 -4.21
C GLU A 131 -2.73 -6.24 -3.23
N TYR A 132 -3.47 -5.28 -3.77
CA TYR A 132 -4.08 -4.17 -3.05
C TYR A 132 -5.55 -4.11 -3.41
N TYR A 133 -6.42 -4.04 -2.42
CA TYR A 133 -7.87 -4.06 -2.57
C TYR A 133 -8.48 -2.71 -2.22
N CYS A 134 -9.54 -2.33 -2.92
CA CYS A 134 -10.29 -1.12 -2.64
C CYS A 134 -10.87 -1.15 -1.22
N LEU A 135 -10.43 -0.20 -0.38
CA LEU A 135 -11.01 0.06 0.93
C LEU A 135 -11.89 1.32 0.87
N LEU A 136 -11.31 2.52 0.81
CA LEU A 136 -12.07 3.76 0.60
C LEU A 136 -12.63 3.85 -0.83
N CYS A 137 -12.00 3.22 -1.81
CA CYS A 137 -12.61 3.10 -3.14
C CYS A 137 -13.59 1.93 -3.21
N GLU A 138 -14.50 2.01 -4.17
CA GLU A 138 -15.34 0.90 -4.62
C GLU A 138 -14.69 0.18 -5.81
N SER A 139 -14.07 0.96 -6.70
CA SER A 139 -13.37 0.45 -7.87
C SER A 139 -12.25 1.39 -8.31
N ILE A 140 -11.34 0.82 -9.09
CA ILE A 140 -10.31 1.56 -9.83
C ILE A 140 -10.53 1.35 -11.33
N GLU A 141 -10.17 2.37 -12.11
CA GLU A 141 -10.19 2.34 -13.57
C GLU A 141 -8.87 2.89 -14.09
N TYR A 142 -8.20 2.14 -14.98
CA TYR A 142 -6.93 2.58 -15.58
C TYR A 142 -6.70 1.91 -16.95
N PRO A 143 -5.95 2.55 -17.88
CA PRO A 143 -5.53 1.92 -19.11
C PRO A 143 -4.44 0.86 -18.84
N GLU A 144 -4.32 -0.16 -19.70
CA GLU A 144 -3.23 -1.14 -19.58
C GLU A 144 -1.84 -0.49 -19.55
N THR A 145 -1.69 0.67 -20.19
CA THR A 145 -0.46 1.48 -20.16
C THR A 145 -0.18 2.10 -18.79
N LYS A 146 -1.20 2.19 -17.92
CA LYS A 146 -1.13 2.81 -16.59
C LYS A 146 -0.61 4.26 -16.63
N ASP A 147 -1.05 5.04 -17.62
CA ASP A 147 -0.69 6.46 -17.69
C ASP A 147 -1.47 7.31 -16.70
N TRP A 148 -2.58 6.80 -16.24
CA TRP A 148 -3.44 7.39 -15.22
C TRP A 148 -4.25 6.32 -14.49
N VAL A 149 -4.81 6.70 -13.35
CA VAL A 149 -5.79 5.90 -12.61
C VAL A 149 -6.90 6.79 -12.07
N ILE A 150 -8.12 6.29 -12.13
CA ILE A 150 -9.29 6.85 -11.47
C ILE A 150 -9.67 5.93 -10.33
N PHE A 151 -9.88 6.49 -9.15
CA PHE A 151 -10.50 5.82 -8.00
C PHE A 151 -11.92 6.36 -7.83
N ARG A 152 -12.89 5.46 -7.75
CA ARG A 152 -14.27 5.79 -7.41
C ARG A 152 -14.47 5.48 -5.93
N LEU A 153 -14.76 6.50 -5.14
CA LEU A 153 -14.94 6.38 -3.69
C LEU A 153 -16.30 5.78 -3.38
N ARG A 154 -16.39 5.10 -2.24
CA ARG A 154 -17.68 4.69 -1.68
C ARG A 154 -18.46 5.93 -1.20
N PRO A 155 -19.79 5.97 -1.34
CA PRO A 155 -20.55 7.17 -1.04
C PRO A 155 -20.73 7.47 0.45
N ASP A 156 -20.55 6.46 1.31
CA ASP A 156 -20.91 6.54 2.72
C ASP A 156 -19.73 6.68 3.68
N ILE A 157 -18.53 6.95 3.16
CA ILE A 157 -17.33 7.11 3.99
C ILE A 157 -17.46 8.33 4.88
N ARG A 158 -17.14 8.14 6.16
CA ARG A 158 -17.11 9.22 7.15
C ARG A 158 -15.86 9.18 7.99
N PHE A 159 -15.40 10.34 8.35
CA PHE A 159 -14.44 10.50 9.42
C PHE A 159 -15.09 10.21 10.78
N SER A 160 -14.28 9.99 11.80
CA SER A 160 -14.73 9.67 13.17
C SER A 160 -15.51 10.78 13.88
N ASP A 161 -15.50 11.99 13.34
CA ASP A 161 -16.34 13.11 13.77
C ASP A 161 -17.69 13.18 13.04
N GLY A 162 -17.98 12.21 12.15
CA GLY A 162 -19.19 12.11 11.34
C GLY A 162 -19.17 12.92 10.05
N THR A 163 -18.13 13.71 9.78
CA THR A 163 -18.01 14.46 8.51
C THR A 163 -17.75 13.51 7.34
N PRO A 164 -18.32 13.76 6.14
CA PRO A 164 -18.08 12.92 4.97
C PRO A 164 -16.62 13.05 4.47
N LEU A 165 -16.03 11.93 4.04
CA LEU A 165 -14.76 11.90 3.33
C LEU A 165 -15.03 11.97 1.82
N THR A 166 -14.32 12.85 1.13
CA THR A 166 -14.51 13.10 -0.30
C THR A 166 -13.21 13.00 -1.09
N ALA A 167 -13.32 13.03 -2.41
CA ALA A 167 -12.18 13.10 -3.31
C ALA A 167 -11.28 14.32 -3.07
N ARG A 168 -11.83 15.41 -2.50
CA ARG A 168 -11.04 16.60 -2.11
C ARG A 168 -10.08 16.29 -0.96
N ASP A 169 -10.52 15.49 0.01
CA ASP A 169 -9.66 15.04 1.12
C ASP A 169 -8.51 14.15 0.61
N VAL A 170 -8.76 13.33 -0.42
CA VAL A 170 -7.72 12.52 -1.07
C VAL A 170 -6.68 13.41 -1.74
N VAL A 171 -7.10 14.37 -2.56
CA VAL A 171 -6.21 15.32 -3.23
C VAL A 171 -5.46 16.18 -2.23
N PHE A 172 -6.14 16.67 -1.20
CA PHE A 172 -5.52 17.40 -0.09
C PHE A 172 -4.42 16.57 0.58
N SER A 173 -4.71 15.32 0.92
CA SER A 173 -3.75 14.42 1.59
C SER A 173 -2.52 14.15 0.72
N HIS A 174 -2.72 13.89 -0.57
CA HIS A 174 -1.63 13.75 -1.52
C HIS A 174 -0.71 14.99 -1.51
N ASN A 175 -1.28 16.19 -1.62
CA ASN A 175 -0.53 17.44 -1.61
C ASN A 175 0.14 17.69 -0.26
N LEU A 176 -0.51 17.35 0.85
CA LEU A 176 0.04 17.46 2.20
C LEU A 176 1.33 16.62 2.34
N PHE A 177 1.34 15.40 1.83
CA PHE A 177 2.55 14.56 1.81
C PHE A 177 3.65 15.12 0.89
N LEU A 178 3.30 15.74 -0.22
CA LEU A 178 4.27 16.41 -1.10
C LEU A 178 4.90 17.63 -0.43
N GLU A 179 4.15 18.39 0.32
CA GLU A 179 4.60 19.64 0.95
C GLU A 179 5.31 19.40 2.28
N GLN A 180 4.76 18.51 3.11
CA GLN A 180 5.16 18.35 4.50
C GLN A 180 5.67 16.95 4.85
N GLY A 181 5.53 15.96 3.97
CA GLY A 181 6.07 14.61 4.16
C GLY A 181 7.59 14.55 4.11
N LEU A 182 8.15 13.35 4.20
CA LEU A 182 9.59 13.13 4.07
C LEU A 182 10.08 13.66 2.72
N PRO A 183 11.14 14.49 2.68
CA PRO A 183 11.65 15.09 1.43
C PRO A 183 11.98 14.06 0.35
N SER A 184 12.57 12.91 0.73
CA SER A 184 12.89 11.83 -0.20
C SER A 184 11.64 11.18 -0.82
N TYR A 185 10.57 11.03 -0.03
CA TYR A 185 9.28 10.56 -0.52
C TYR A 185 8.65 11.59 -1.46
N ALA A 186 8.55 12.84 -1.02
CA ALA A 186 7.96 13.91 -1.80
C ALA A 186 8.64 14.09 -3.16
N GLU A 187 9.97 14.05 -3.19
CA GLU A 187 10.75 14.14 -4.44
C GLU A 187 10.47 12.96 -5.37
N ALA A 188 10.46 11.73 -4.84
CA ALA A 188 10.16 10.54 -5.61
C ALA A 188 8.75 10.55 -6.19
N VAL A 189 7.76 11.06 -5.44
CA VAL A 189 6.37 11.14 -5.89
C VAL A 189 6.20 12.23 -6.95
N ARG A 190 6.79 13.42 -6.80
CA ARG A 190 6.76 14.50 -7.79
C ARG A 190 7.32 14.09 -9.15
N GLN A 191 8.32 13.20 -9.17
CA GLN A 191 8.87 12.66 -10.42
C GLN A 191 7.93 11.66 -11.10
N ARG A 192 6.94 11.13 -10.41
CA ARG A 192 6.06 10.06 -10.87
C ARG A 192 4.63 10.49 -11.13
N VAL A 193 4.11 11.40 -10.30
CA VAL A 193 2.73 11.87 -10.35
C VAL A 193 2.71 13.30 -10.88
N ILE A 194 2.05 13.49 -12.05
CA ILE A 194 1.93 14.80 -12.70
C ILE A 194 0.81 15.61 -12.05
N SER A 195 -0.33 14.98 -11.81
CA SER A 195 -1.50 15.62 -11.22
C SER A 195 -2.32 14.66 -10.35
N ALA A 196 -3.05 15.25 -9.42
CA ALA A 196 -4.09 14.63 -8.62
C ALA A 196 -5.31 15.57 -8.65
N GLU A 197 -6.44 15.10 -9.14
CA GLU A 197 -7.64 15.91 -9.36
C GLU A 197 -8.88 15.23 -8.82
N ALA A 198 -9.69 15.95 -8.03
CA ALA A 198 -11.05 15.55 -7.69
C ALA A 198 -11.97 15.94 -8.85
N LEU A 199 -12.43 14.97 -9.62
CA LEU A 199 -13.34 15.20 -10.74
C LEU A 199 -14.75 15.53 -10.27
N ASP A 200 -15.16 14.96 -9.16
CA ASP A 200 -16.36 15.23 -8.37
C ASP A 200 -16.12 14.81 -6.92
N ASP A 201 -17.13 14.80 -6.08
CA ASP A 201 -16.97 14.48 -4.64
C ASP A 201 -16.58 13.02 -4.37
N LEU A 202 -16.81 12.10 -5.33
CA LEU A 202 -16.54 10.67 -5.20
C LEU A 202 -15.54 10.13 -6.22
N THR A 203 -14.95 10.99 -7.05
CA THR A 203 -14.05 10.53 -8.12
C THR A 203 -12.74 11.31 -8.07
N VAL A 204 -11.64 10.59 -7.89
CA VAL A 204 -10.30 11.17 -7.94
C VAL A 204 -9.48 10.54 -9.05
N ARG A 205 -8.75 11.36 -9.80
CA ARG A 205 -7.85 10.97 -10.89
C ARG A 205 -6.43 11.35 -10.58
N PHE A 206 -5.50 10.41 -10.82
CA PHE A 206 -4.06 10.66 -10.83
C PHE A 206 -3.49 10.42 -12.21
N GLU A 207 -2.63 11.32 -12.66
CA GLU A 207 -1.87 11.19 -13.91
C GLU A 207 -0.40 10.93 -13.59
N PHE A 208 0.23 10.05 -14.36
CA PHE A 208 1.60 9.61 -14.14
C PHE A 208 2.54 10.13 -15.24
N ALA A 209 3.76 10.45 -14.85
CA ALA A 209 4.79 10.91 -15.75
C ALA A 209 5.09 9.88 -16.85
N PRO A 210 5.40 10.30 -18.09
CA PRO A 210 5.86 9.40 -19.13
C PRO A 210 7.25 8.83 -18.77
N ASP A 211 7.64 7.75 -19.45
CA ASP A 211 9.00 7.17 -19.42
C ASP A 211 9.51 6.71 -18.03
N ILE A 212 8.59 6.38 -17.12
CA ILE A 212 8.91 5.81 -15.82
C ILE A 212 8.35 4.39 -15.67
N SER A 213 8.85 3.65 -14.67
CA SER A 213 8.32 2.33 -14.33
C SER A 213 6.85 2.42 -13.90
N ARG A 214 6.00 1.63 -14.55
CA ARG A 214 4.55 1.55 -14.28
C ARG A 214 4.18 0.57 -13.16
N ARG A 215 5.17 -0.08 -12.55
CA ARG A 215 4.92 -1.19 -11.63
C ARG A 215 4.22 -0.77 -10.34
N SER A 216 4.68 0.31 -9.71
CA SER A 216 4.23 0.73 -8.38
C SER A 216 3.73 2.18 -8.38
N LEU A 217 2.85 2.52 -9.30
CA LEU A 217 2.27 3.86 -9.36
C LEU A 217 0.88 3.90 -8.72
N ILE A 218 0.05 2.92 -9.06
CA ILE A 218 -1.34 2.84 -8.60
C ILE A 218 -1.38 2.57 -7.09
N ASP A 219 -0.60 1.59 -6.62
CA ASP A 219 -0.48 1.30 -5.20
C ASP A 219 0.14 2.45 -4.41
N GLN A 220 1.14 3.14 -4.96
CA GLN A 220 1.77 4.28 -4.30
C GLN A 220 0.77 5.41 -3.98
N VAL A 221 -0.08 5.79 -4.93
CA VAL A 221 -1.11 6.80 -4.68
C VAL A 221 -2.29 6.23 -3.91
N GLY A 222 -2.64 4.96 -4.16
CA GLY A 222 -3.74 4.27 -3.51
C GLY A 222 -3.50 3.96 -2.03
N ALA A 223 -2.26 3.74 -1.60
CA ALA A 223 -1.90 3.48 -0.21
C ALA A 223 -1.56 4.75 0.60
N THR A 224 -1.73 5.94 0.02
CA THR A 224 -1.56 7.20 0.75
C THR A 224 -2.72 7.39 1.71
N PRO A 225 -2.48 7.56 3.02
CA PRO A 225 -3.54 7.80 4.00
C PRO A 225 -4.30 9.09 3.73
N VAL A 226 -5.60 9.07 4.00
CA VAL A 226 -6.48 10.21 3.76
C VAL A 226 -6.80 10.93 5.07
N PHE A 227 -6.62 12.25 5.07
CA PHE A 227 -6.84 13.15 6.19
C PHE A 227 -7.97 14.13 5.90
N SER A 228 -8.65 14.59 6.94
CA SER A 228 -9.67 15.62 6.85
C SER A 228 -9.06 16.99 6.50
N GLN A 229 -9.30 17.47 5.29
CA GLN A 229 -8.88 18.80 4.84
C GLN A 229 -9.42 19.87 5.79
N ALA A 230 -10.72 19.80 6.12
CA ALA A 230 -11.38 20.77 6.97
C ALA A 230 -10.73 20.88 8.36
N TRP A 231 -10.32 19.75 8.94
CA TRP A 231 -9.65 19.76 10.24
C TRP A 231 -8.26 20.41 10.16
N TYR A 232 -7.44 20.05 9.16
CA TYR A 232 -6.12 20.64 8.98
C TYR A 232 -6.20 22.15 8.74
N GLU A 233 -7.13 22.60 7.90
CA GLU A 233 -7.34 24.04 7.61
C GLU A 233 -7.83 24.81 8.83
N SER A 234 -8.73 24.23 9.63
CA SER A 234 -9.29 24.90 10.80
C SER A 234 -8.32 24.98 11.98
N THR A 235 -7.43 24.01 12.14
CA THR A 235 -6.48 23.94 13.25
C THR A 235 -5.12 24.53 12.92
N GLY A 236 -4.77 24.64 11.64
CA GLY A 236 -3.42 24.97 11.18
C GLY A 236 -2.38 23.88 11.49
N ALA A 237 -2.83 22.66 11.78
CA ALA A 237 -1.94 21.53 12.08
C ALA A 237 -1.05 21.18 10.89
N ARG A 238 0.14 20.68 11.19
CA ARG A 238 1.10 20.27 10.17
C ARG A 238 1.38 18.76 10.25
N LEU A 239 1.63 18.15 9.10
CA LEU A 239 1.98 16.73 9.01
C LEU A 239 3.39 16.43 9.57
N ASP A 240 4.32 17.35 9.46
CA ASP A 240 5.72 17.18 9.87
C ASP A 240 6.00 17.54 11.33
N GLU A 241 4.99 17.95 12.09
CA GLU A 241 5.12 18.36 13.49
C GLU A 241 4.57 17.32 14.47
N SER A 242 5.26 17.21 15.61
CA SER A 242 4.79 16.41 16.74
C SER A 242 3.56 17.04 17.39
N ARG A 243 2.55 16.23 17.67
CA ARG A 243 1.35 16.64 18.41
C ARG A 243 0.70 15.42 19.06
N LEU A 244 0.03 15.63 20.19
CA LEU A 244 -0.71 14.60 20.93
C LEU A 244 -2.20 14.54 20.52
N GLU A 245 -2.68 15.58 19.85
CA GLU A 245 -4.02 15.62 19.28
C GLU A 245 -4.06 14.88 17.93
N THR A 246 -5.10 14.08 17.71
CA THR A 246 -5.34 13.37 16.46
C THR A 246 -6.31 14.15 15.58
N SER A 247 -6.08 14.18 14.28
CA SER A 247 -7.15 14.55 13.34
C SER A 247 -8.21 13.45 13.32
N PRO A 248 -9.45 13.76 12.95
CA PRO A 248 -10.44 12.72 12.64
C PRO A 248 -9.89 11.76 11.59
N GLY A 249 -9.94 10.48 11.87
CA GLY A 249 -9.56 9.41 10.93
C GLY A 249 -10.80 8.70 10.44
N SER A 250 -10.70 7.94 9.37
CA SER A 250 -11.80 7.11 8.85
C SER A 250 -11.76 5.68 9.39
N GLY A 251 -10.71 5.31 10.13
CA GLY A 251 -10.44 3.95 10.57
C GLY A 251 -11.38 3.40 11.64
N PRO A 252 -11.29 2.08 11.89
CA PRO A 252 -12.16 1.35 12.81
C PRO A 252 -11.91 1.66 14.28
N TYR A 253 -10.78 2.29 14.61
CA TYR A 253 -10.43 2.68 15.98
C TYR A 253 -10.21 4.18 16.09
N MET A 254 -10.43 4.70 17.30
CA MET A 254 -10.22 6.09 17.69
C MET A 254 -9.31 6.13 18.91
N LEU A 255 -8.52 7.19 19.06
CA LEU A 255 -7.79 7.46 20.29
C LEU A 255 -8.80 7.68 21.41
N ASP A 256 -8.70 6.89 22.49
CA ASP A 256 -9.53 7.06 23.70
C ASP A 256 -8.77 7.88 24.75
N SER A 257 -7.60 7.39 25.15
CA SER A 257 -6.78 8.03 26.19
C SER A 257 -5.30 7.67 26.03
N TYR A 258 -4.44 8.46 26.69
CA TYR A 258 -3.02 8.13 26.79
C TYR A 258 -2.41 8.67 28.09
N GLU A 259 -1.38 7.97 28.54
CA GLU A 259 -0.45 8.40 29.58
C GLU A 259 0.95 8.39 28.96
N ILE A 260 1.58 9.57 28.80
CA ILE A 260 2.92 9.68 28.19
C ILE A 260 3.90 8.79 28.93
N ASN A 261 4.77 8.10 28.18
CA ASN A 261 5.76 7.11 28.67
C ASN A 261 5.17 5.85 29.29
N ARG A 262 3.87 5.63 29.20
CA ARG A 262 3.24 4.49 29.86
C ARG A 262 2.26 3.76 28.98
N ARG A 263 1.23 4.44 28.46
CA ARG A 263 0.08 3.76 27.84
C ARG A 263 -0.57 4.58 26.76
N ILE A 264 -1.08 3.89 25.74
CA ILE A 264 -2.08 4.41 24.81
C ILE A 264 -3.25 3.45 24.78
N THR A 265 -4.45 3.99 24.78
CA THR A 265 -5.69 3.21 24.66
C THR A 265 -6.46 3.70 23.45
N TYR A 266 -6.82 2.79 22.58
CA TYR A 266 -7.72 3.01 21.45
C TYR A 266 -9.04 2.29 21.74
N ARG A 267 -10.14 2.92 21.36
CA ARG A 267 -11.48 2.31 21.40
C ARG A 267 -12.00 2.09 20.00
N ARG A 268 -12.76 1.03 19.79
CA ARG A 268 -13.44 0.79 18.53
C ARG A 268 -14.42 1.93 18.26
N ASN A 269 -14.46 2.38 17.01
CA ASN A 269 -15.43 3.38 16.55
C ASN A 269 -16.80 2.69 16.37
N PRO A 270 -17.83 3.02 17.19
CA PRO A 270 -19.14 2.39 17.06
C PRO A 270 -19.88 2.76 15.77
N ASP A 271 -19.50 3.90 15.18
CA ASP A 271 -20.08 4.43 13.94
C ASP A 271 -19.14 4.25 12.74
N TYR A 272 -18.29 3.23 12.80
CA TYR A 272 -17.34 2.95 11.72
C TYR A 272 -18.08 2.65 10.41
N TRP A 273 -17.86 3.48 9.40
CA TRP A 273 -18.53 3.42 8.10
C TRP A 273 -18.30 2.08 7.36
N GLY A 274 -17.15 1.45 7.56
CA GLY A 274 -16.74 0.24 6.86
C GLY A 274 -17.03 -1.06 7.61
N ALA A 275 -17.84 -1.05 8.68
CA ALA A 275 -18.07 -2.22 9.52
C ALA A 275 -18.61 -3.43 8.77
N ASP A 276 -19.46 -3.23 7.78
CA ASP A 276 -20.12 -4.28 6.99
C ASP A 276 -19.37 -4.63 5.70
N LEU A 277 -18.19 -4.07 5.47
CA LEU A 277 -17.41 -4.40 4.28
C LEU A 277 -16.83 -5.82 4.36
N PRO A 278 -16.82 -6.58 3.25
CA PRO A 278 -16.19 -7.91 3.19
C PRO A 278 -14.75 -7.94 3.67
N GLN A 279 -13.98 -6.88 3.40
CA GLN A 279 -12.60 -6.73 3.86
C GLN A 279 -12.49 -6.72 5.38
N ASN A 280 -13.52 -6.24 6.08
CA ASN A 280 -13.54 -6.06 7.53
C ASN A 280 -14.24 -7.20 8.28
N ALA A 281 -14.89 -8.13 7.58
CA ALA A 281 -15.48 -9.31 8.18
C ALA A 281 -14.44 -10.11 8.97
N GLY A 282 -14.71 -10.37 10.25
CA GLY A 282 -13.80 -11.09 11.15
C GLY A 282 -12.54 -10.30 11.57
N ARG A 283 -12.52 -8.99 11.34
CA ARG A 283 -11.45 -8.06 11.74
C ARG A 283 -11.98 -7.03 12.75
N HIS A 284 -11.07 -6.29 13.38
CA HIS A 284 -11.41 -5.21 14.32
C HIS A 284 -12.32 -5.66 15.47
N ASN A 285 -12.09 -6.87 15.98
CA ASN A 285 -13.02 -7.54 16.88
C ASN A 285 -13.01 -7.01 18.31
N PHE A 286 -11.92 -6.38 18.78
CA PHE A 286 -11.79 -5.89 20.15
C PHE A 286 -12.43 -4.51 20.31
N ASP A 287 -13.12 -4.28 21.44
CA ASP A 287 -13.63 -2.96 21.78
C ASP A 287 -12.52 -1.99 22.15
N THR A 288 -11.45 -2.55 22.77
CA THR A 288 -10.30 -1.78 23.26
C THR A 288 -8.99 -2.41 22.79
N VAL A 289 -8.10 -1.58 22.25
CA VAL A 289 -6.70 -1.93 21.97
C VAL A 289 -5.82 -1.07 22.85
N ARG A 290 -5.06 -1.73 23.75
CA ARG A 290 -4.20 -1.05 24.72
C ARG A 290 -2.74 -1.35 24.45
N VAL A 291 -1.90 -0.31 24.44
CA VAL A 291 -0.45 -0.42 24.27
C VAL A 291 0.23 0.02 25.55
N GLU A 292 1.00 -0.89 26.17
CA GLU A 292 1.82 -0.63 27.36
C GLU A 292 3.27 -0.38 26.95
N TYR A 293 3.87 0.70 27.45
CA TYR A 293 5.24 1.07 27.12
C TYR A 293 6.21 0.63 28.21
N PHE A 294 7.29 -0.04 27.78
CA PHE A 294 8.37 -0.48 28.65
C PHE A 294 9.73 0.01 28.13
N GLY A 295 10.67 0.20 29.03
CA GLY A 295 12.01 0.67 28.67
C GLY A 295 12.78 -0.29 27.74
N ASP A 296 12.55 -1.60 27.93
CA ASP A 296 13.20 -2.66 27.15
C ASP A 296 12.35 -3.93 27.10
N ASP A 297 12.79 -4.89 26.29
CA ASP A 297 12.15 -6.19 26.12
C ASP A 297 12.15 -7.04 27.38
N ALA A 298 13.18 -6.96 28.21
CA ALA A 298 13.28 -7.75 29.45
C ALA A 298 12.23 -7.31 30.46
N ALA A 299 12.07 -6.00 30.66
CA ALA A 299 11.03 -5.44 31.51
C ALA A 299 9.63 -5.78 30.98
N ALA A 300 9.43 -5.68 29.68
CA ALA A 300 8.17 -6.06 29.04
C ALA A 300 7.87 -7.54 29.22
N PHE A 301 8.87 -8.43 29.12
CA PHE A 301 8.65 -9.85 29.32
C PHE A 301 8.27 -10.22 30.78
N GLU A 302 8.89 -9.57 31.77
CA GLU A 302 8.48 -9.76 33.17
C GLU A 302 7.05 -9.27 33.42
N ALA A 303 6.64 -8.15 32.82
CA ALA A 303 5.28 -7.64 32.85
C ALA A 303 4.28 -8.60 32.19
N PHE A 304 4.67 -9.24 31.07
CA PHE A 304 3.85 -10.27 30.42
C PHE A 304 3.60 -11.47 31.35
N LYS A 305 4.61 -11.95 32.06
CA LYS A 305 4.47 -13.07 33.01
C LYS A 305 3.47 -12.78 34.13
N THR A 306 3.31 -11.50 34.48
CA THR A 306 2.36 -11.05 35.51
C THR A 306 0.99 -10.68 34.98
N GLY A 307 0.82 -10.71 33.64
CA GLY A 307 -0.45 -10.43 32.97
C GLY A 307 -0.76 -8.95 32.80
N GLU A 308 0.25 -8.06 32.79
CA GLU A 308 0.04 -6.63 32.56
C GLU A 308 -0.43 -6.33 31.16
N TYR A 309 -0.12 -7.20 30.18
CA TYR A 309 -0.67 -7.18 28.84
C TYR A 309 -0.89 -8.60 28.30
N THR A 310 -1.73 -8.75 27.28
CA THR A 310 -2.33 -10.05 26.90
C THR A 310 -1.77 -10.67 25.63
N PHE A 311 -1.17 -9.89 24.76
CA PHE A 311 -0.63 -10.38 23.49
C PHE A 311 0.82 -9.95 23.30
N ARG A 312 1.68 -10.93 22.96
CA ARG A 312 3.10 -10.69 22.77
C ARG A 312 3.60 -11.36 21.49
N PRO A 313 3.88 -10.61 20.42
CA PRO A 313 4.69 -11.11 19.31
C PRO A 313 6.11 -11.40 19.80
N GLU A 314 6.56 -12.65 19.71
CA GLU A 314 7.88 -13.07 20.17
C GLU A 314 8.86 -13.18 19.00
N GLY A 315 9.79 -12.23 18.90
CA GLY A 315 10.84 -12.21 17.88
C GLY A 315 12.16 -12.85 18.32
N ASN A 316 12.31 -13.18 19.60
CA ASN A 316 13.54 -13.73 20.15
C ASN A 316 13.46 -15.27 20.24
N SER A 317 14.16 -15.95 19.32
CA SER A 317 14.14 -17.42 19.24
C SER A 317 14.64 -18.11 20.51
N ARG A 318 15.60 -17.51 21.23
CA ARG A 318 16.05 -18.06 22.53
C ARG A 318 14.96 -17.93 23.57
N GLN A 319 14.30 -16.78 23.64
CA GLN A 319 13.20 -16.56 24.58
C GLN A 319 12.02 -17.48 24.28
N TRP A 320 11.67 -17.63 22.98
CA TRP A 320 10.68 -18.59 22.54
C TRP A 320 10.98 -20.02 22.99
N ALA A 321 12.23 -20.45 22.88
CA ALA A 321 12.64 -21.83 23.19
C ALA A 321 12.66 -22.14 24.69
N ILE A 322 13.13 -21.21 25.54
CA ILE A 322 13.40 -21.50 26.96
C ILE A 322 12.83 -20.46 27.95
N GLY A 323 12.30 -19.34 27.49
CA GLY A 323 11.82 -18.26 28.38
C GLY A 323 10.40 -18.48 28.91
N TYR A 324 9.61 -19.28 28.21
CA TYR A 324 8.20 -19.53 28.52
C TYR A 324 8.01 -20.74 29.50
N ASP A 325 8.88 -20.84 30.49
CA ASP A 325 8.80 -21.81 31.57
C ASP A 325 8.40 -21.08 32.88
N PHE A 326 7.09 -20.81 33.03
CA PHE A 326 6.53 -20.13 34.20
C PHE A 326 5.06 -20.53 34.43
N PRO A 327 4.55 -20.36 35.66
CA PRO A 327 3.28 -20.96 36.12
C PRO A 327 2.04 -20.65 35.30
N ALA A 328 2.00 -19.50 34.59
CA ALA A 328 0.84 -19.16 33.75
C ALA A 328 0.78 -20.02 32.47
N VAL A 329 1.94 -20.42 31.94
CA VAL A 329 2.03 -21.38 30.82
C VAL A 329 1.58 -22.78 31.28
N ASP A 330 2.08 -23.26 32.44
CA ASP A 330 1.71 -24.57 32.98
C ASP A 330 0.20 -24.69 33.25
N ARG A 331 -0.43 -23.58 33.62
CA ARG A 331 -1.88 -23.51 33.88
C ARG A 331 -2.72 -23.27 32.65
N GLY A 332 -2.10 -23.07 31.49
CA GLY A 332 -2.80 -22.75 30.23
C GLY A 332 -3.37 -21.33 30.13
N TYR A 333 -2.94 -20.42 31.02
CA TYR A 333 -3.30 -18.99 30.93
C TYR A 333 -2.51 -18.25 29.85
N VAL A 334 -1.33 -18.76 29.52
CA VAL A 334 -0.51 -18.31 28.40
C VAL A 334 -0.38 -19.45 27.40
N VAL A 335 -0.82 -19.21 26.18
CA VAL A 335 -0.71 -20.15 25.06
C VAL A 335 0.33 -19.63 24.09
N ARG A 336 1.21 -20.52 23.62
CA ARG A 336 2.19 -20.23 22.57
C ARG A 336 1.71 -20.83 21.26
N GLU A 337 1.74 -20.03 20.20
CA GLU A 337 1.32 -20.47 18.88
C GLU A 337 2.26 -19.92 17.81
N GLU A 338 2.59 -20.76 16.83
CA GLU A 338 3.31 -20.34 15.62
C GLU A 338 2.27 -20.12 14.52
N ILE A 339 2.11 -18.84 14.14
CA ILE A 339 1.15 -18.46 13.12
C ILE A 339 1.88 -18.31 11.77
N PRO A 340 1.60 -19.18 10.77
CA PRO A 340 2.23 -19.05 9.46
C PRO A 340 1.72 -17.78 8.76
N VAL A 341 2.62 -16.86 8.45
CA VAL A 341 2.27 -15.59 7.76
C VAL A 341 2.11 -15.76 6.27
N GLY A 342 2.63 -16.86 5.68
CA GLY A 342 2.48 -17.14 4.25
C GLY A 342 3.26 -16.20 3.31
N THR A 343 3.89 -15.16 3.82
CA THR A 343 4.69 -14.24 3.02
C THR A 343 6.08 -14.81 2.71
N PRO A 344 6.67 -14.51 1.54
CA PRO A 344 8.05 -14.85 1.28
C PRO A 344 8.98 -14.26 2.35
N PRO A 345 10.00 -15.00 2.81
CA PRO A 345 10.93 -14.48 3.81
C PRO A 345 11.66 -13.25 3.25
N THR A 346 11.62 -12.15 3.99
CA THR A 346 12.40 -10.96 3.65
C THR A 346 13.85 -11.18 4.06
N PRO A 347 14.82 -11.13 3.14
CA PRO A 347 16.22 -11.28 3.50
C PRO A 347 16.67 -10.12 4.38
N THR A 348 17.26 -10.44 5.53
CA THR A 348 17.89 -9.44 6.39
C THR A 348 19.40 -9.47 6.12
N GLY A 349 19.98 -8.31 5.84
CA GLY A 349 21.40 -8.20 5.52
C GLY A 349 21.95 -6.80 5.75
N PHE A 350 23.27 -6.67 5.66
CA PHE A 350 23.95 -5.38 5.69
C PHE A 350 24.11 -4.85 4.26
N VAL A 351 23.77 -3.59 4.06
CA VAL A 351 24.03 -2.85 2.83
C VAL A 351 25.19 -1.90 3.09
N PHE A 352 26.29 -2.08 2.36
CA PHE A 352 27.43 -1.18 2.44
C PHE A 352 27.21 0.02 1.52
N ASN A 353 27.43 1.22 2.04
CA ASN A 353 27.49 2.42 1.22
C ASN A 353 28.86 2.42 0.51
N LEU A 354 28.86 2.21 -0.80
CA LEU A 354 30.07 2.06 -1.61
C LEU A 354 30.48 3.33 -2.38
N GLY A 355 29.78 4.49 -2.14
CA GLY A 355 30.18 5.68 -2.89
C GLY A 355 29.67 6.96 -2.37
#